data_cfcbf03906edfd8f4a3e4134252ad18e
#
_entry.id   cfcbf03906edfd8f4a3e4134252ad18e
#
_cell.length_a   1.000
_cell.length_b   1.000
_cell.length_c   1.000
_cell.angle_alpha   90.00
_cell.angle_beta   90.00
_cell.angle_gamma   90.00
#
_symmetry.space_group_name_H-M   'P 1'
#
loop_
_entity.id
_entity.type
_entity.pdbx_description
1 polymer ?
#
loop_
_entity_poly.entity_id
_entity_poly.type
_entity_poly.pdbx_seq_one_letter_code
_entity_poly.pdbx_strand_id
1 'polypeptide(L)'
;MEKIYLDNGATSFPKPREVADAVYEYMTSIGANINRGGYQVAYDLEGTVFETREMLMEMFGGSDCKNVVFTKNVTESLNVVLKGLLKPGDHILCSSMEHNAVMRPLVQLAKKGVEFDRIPGTECGELVLDAVEDMIKENTVAIVMTHASNLVGTLNPLKEVGEICRKHGLKFIVDSAQSAGIIPIDMKEMHIDALCFTGHKSLLGPQGIGGFILDEGMISLIDPLLSGGTGSISHTEEIPDFMPDRFEPGTMNIPGIVGLHASLKWIKEKGLDAIAAHELGLTKRFLDGLLPLEEAGKLKIIGLKGIEGRTGVVSIQTLGVDCADAAFRLDFEYGIETRVGLHCAPNAHKTLGTYPTGTVRFSFGNFNTEADVDAAIKALTEICG
;
A
#
# COMPACT_ATOMS: atom_id res chain seq x y z
N MET A 1 25.56 -19.21 -1.44
CA MET A 1 25.12 -18.43 -0.28
C MET A 1 23.60 -18.48 -0.26
N GLU A 2 22.97 -18.78 0.86
CA GLU A 2 21.53 -18.71 1.00
C GLU A 2 21.12 -17.23 0.92
N LYS A 3 20.06 -16.93 0.14
CA LYS A 3 19.61 -15.55 -0.06
C LYS A 3 18.69 -15.12 1.07
N ILE A 4 18.91 -13.93 1.60
CA ILE A 4 18.10 -13.27 2.61
C ILE A 4 17.34 -12.13 1.94
N TYR A 5 16.03 -12.25 1.84
CA TYR A 5 15.17 -11.26 1.20
C TYR A 5 14.62 -10.25 2.21
N LEU A 6 15.07 -9.01 2.14
CA LEU A 6 14.66 -7.90 3.03
C LEU A 6 14.05 -6.71 2.26
N ASP A 7 13.39 -6.97 1.12
CA ASP A 7 12.67 -5.95 0.33
C ASP A 7 11.15 -6.22 0.25
N ASN A 8 10.53 -6.70 1.36
CA ASN A 8 9.10 -6.97 1.43
C ASN A 8 8.23 -5.73 1.17
N GLY A 9 8.73 -4.54 1.42
CA GLY A 9 8.06 -3.28 1.08
C GLY A 9 7.92 -3.01 -0.42
N ALA A 10 8.68 -3.72 -1.29
CA ALA A 10 8.46 -3.70 -2.74
C ALA A 10 7.44 -4.76 -3.15
N THR A 11 7.61 -5.99 -2.70
CA THR A 11 6.66 -7.12 -2.82
C THR A 11 7.02 -8.14 -1.75
N SER A 12 6.06 -8.76 -1.09
CA SER A 12 6.38 -9.82 -0.12
C SER A 12 6.92 -11.07 -0.81
N PHE A 13 7.94 -11.68 -0.23
CA PHE A 13 8.53 -12.94 -0.71
C PHE A 13 9.19 -13.69 0.47
N PRO A 14 9.00 -15.05 0.53
CA PRO A 14 8.08 -15.83 -0.28
C PRO A 14 6.60 -15.50 -0.02
N LYS A 15 5.71 -16.09 -0.81
CA LYS A 15 4.27 -16.10 -0.54
C LYS A 15 3.91 -17.34 0.27
N PRO A 16 2.78 -17.35 1.03
CA PRO A 16 2.20 -18.58 1.53
C PRO A 16 2.03 -19.59 0.38
N ARG A 17 2.32 -20.86 0.64
CA ARG A 17 2.26 -21.90 -0.40
C ARG A 17 0.85 -22.01 -0.99
N GLU A 18 -0.15 -21.84 -0.17
CA GLU A 18 -1.58 -21.87 -0.53
C GLU A 18 -1.91 -20.88 -1.66
N VAL A 19 -1.20 -19.75 -1.73
CA VAL A 19 -1.36 -18.75 -2.79
C VAL A 19 -0.90 -19.31 -4.14
N ALA A 20 0.27 -19.93 -4.17
CA ALA A 20 0.82 -20.53 -5.38
C ALA A 20 -0.02 -21.73 -5.83
N ASP A 21 -0.41 -22.60 -4.90
CA ASP A 21 -1.22 -23.79 -5.16
C ASP A 21 -2.60 -23.40 -5.72
N ALA A 22 -3.27 -22.38 -5.17
CA ALA A 22 -4.56 -21.88 -5.66
C ALA A 22 -4.48 -21.32 -7.08
N VAL A 23 -3.45 -20.53 -7.38
CA VAL A 23 -3.22 -20.01 -8.75
C VAL A 23 -2.93 -21.16 -9.72
N TYR A 24 -2.08 -22.12 -9.32
CA TYR A 24 -1.76 -23.28 -10.13
C TYR A 24 -3.02 -24.11 -10.43
N GLU A 25 -3.84 -24.42 -9.43
CA GLU A 25 -5.10 -25.16 -9.58
C GLU A 25 -6.07 -24.44 -10.51
N TYR A 26 -6.23 -23.12 -10.34
CA TYR A 26 -7.07 -22.33 -11.24
C TYR A 26 -6.61 -22.49 -12.69
N MET A 27 -5.31 -22.33 -12.97
CA MET A 27 -4.77 -22.35 -14.33
C MET A 27 -4.77 -23.73 -15.00
N THR A 28 -4.72 -24.80 -14.22
CA THR A 28 -4.59 -26.17 -14.74
C THR A 28 -5.89 -26.98 -14.71
N SER A 29 -6.82 -26.65 -13.80
CA SER A 29 -7.97 -27.51 -13.52
C SER A 29 -9.31 -26.78 -13.58
N ILE A 30 -9.36 -25.46 -13.29
CA ILE A 30 -10.59 -24.66 -13.23
C ILE A 30 -10.81 -23.88 -14.54
N GLY A 31 -9.97 -22.89 -14.84
CA GLY A 31 -9.89 -22.15 -16.11
C GLY A 31 -11.18 -21.44 -16.57
N ALA A 32 -12.18 -21.31 -15.70
CA ALA A 32 -13.45 -20.68 -16.04
C ALA A 32 -13.34 -19.14 -16.05
N ASN A 33 -14.22 -18.48 -16.83
CA ASN A 33 -14.43 -17.03 -16.77
C ASN A 33 -15.76 -16.75 -16.09
N ILE A 34 -15.79 -15.75 -15.21
CA ILE A 34 -17.00 -15.31 -14.51
C ILE A 34 -17.90 -14.45 -15.39
N ASN A 35 -19.17 -14.31 -15.00
CA ASN A 35 -20.21 -13.50 -15.66
C ASN A 35 -20.56 -13.93 -17.10
N ARG A 36 -20.05 -15.07 -17.60
CA ARG A 36 -20.28 -15.53 -18.98
C ARG A 36 -20.54 -17.02 -19.10
N GLY A 37 -20.29 -17.81 -18.06
CA GLY A 37 -20.44 -19.28 -18.06
C GLY A 37 -21.72 -19.73 -17.39
N GLY A 38 -22.57 -20.48 -18.09
CA GLY A 38 -23.77 -21.10 -17.54
C GLY A 38 -23.50 -22.51 -16.98
N TYR A 39 -22.36 -22.76 -16.34
CA TYR A 39 -21.95 -24.07 -15.84
C TYR A 39 -21.37 -23.96 -14.41
N GLN A 40 -21.46 -25.07 -13.64
CA GLN A 40 -21.20 -25.09 -12.20
C GLN A 40 -19.85 -24.48 -11.83
N VAL A 41 -18.77 -24.80 -12.51
CA VAL A 41 -17.42 -24.28 -12.22
C VAL A 41 -17.34 -22.76 -12.32
N ALA A 42 -18.11 -22.13 -13.23
CA ALA A 42 -18.16 -20.66 -13.31
C ALA A 42 -18.89 -20.06 -12.12
N TYR A 43 -19.99 -20.68 -11.66
CA TYR A 43 -20.70 -20.24 -10.45
C TYR A 43 -19.87 -20.40 -9.18
N ASP A 44 -19.13 -21.51 -9.05
CA ASP A 44 -18.23 -21.73 -7.91
C ASP A 44 -17.12 -20.68 -7.87
N LEU A 45 -16.62 -20.30 -9.04
CA LEU A 45 -15.61 -19.24 -9.16
C LEU A 45 -16.17 -17.84 -8.85
N GLU A 46 -17.40 -17.54 -9.29
CA GLU A 46 -18.13 -16.33 -8.90
C GLU A 46 -18.29 -16.25 -7.38
N GLY A 47 -18.60 -17.40 -6.73
CA GLY A 47 -18.63 -17.53 -5.28
C GLY A 47 -17.29 -17.16 -4.63
N THR A 48 -16.17 -17.65 -5.19
CA THR A 48 -14.82 -17.32 -4.69
C THR A 48 -14.51 -15.82 -4.83
N VAL A 49 -14.88 -15.20 -5.94
CA VAL A 49 -14.70 -13.76 -6.15
C VAL A 49 -15.56 -12.97 -5.16
N PHE A 50 -16.79 -13.38 -4.93
CA PHE A 50 -17.70 -12.76 -3.97
C PHE A 50 -17.15 -12.87 -2.54
N GLU A 51 -16.75 -14.07 -2.10
CA GLU A 51 -16.12 -14.31 -0.79
C GLU A 51 -14.86 -13.44 -0.60
N THR A 52 -14.07 -13.25 -1.67
CA THR A 52 -12.88 -12.37 -1.61
C THR A 52 -13.27 -10.92 -1.31
N ARG A 53 -14.35 -10.41 -1.91
CA ARG A 53 -14.87 -9.08 -1.62
C ARG A 53 -15.40 -8.98 -0.19
N GLU A 54 -16.13 -10.00 0.30
CA GLU A 54 -16.61 -10.03 1.68
C GLU A 54 -15.44 -9.99 2.68
N MET A 55 -14.40 -10.80 2.46
CA MET A 55 -13.22 -10.82 3.32
C MET A 55 -12.49 -9.47 3.34
N LEU A 56 -12.36 -8.78 2.19
CA LEU A 56 -11.77 -7.44 2.12
C LEU A 56 -12.66 -6.40 2.81
N MET A 57 -13.97 -6.46 2.58
CA MET A 57 -14.94 -5.57 3.24
C MET A 57 -14.89 -5.75 4.76
N GLU A 58 -14.88 -6.99 5.26
CA GLU A 58 -14.75 -7.29 6.68
C GLU A 58 -13.43 -6.79 7.27
N MET A 59 -12.30 -7.06 6.57
CA MET A 59 -10.96 -6.67 7.01
C MET A 59 -10.81 -5.15 7.19
N PHE A 60 -11.50 -4.36 6.37
CA PHE A 60 -11.36 -2.91 6.35
C PHE A 60 -12.58 -2.15 6.89
N GLY A 61 -13.57 -2.84 7.47
CA GLY A 61 -14.76 -2.20 8.04
C GLY A 61 -15.64 -1.48 6.99
N GLY A 62 -15.67 -1.99 5.75
CA GLY A 62 -16.52 -1.45 4.68
C GLY A 62 -18.02 -1.65 4.94
N SER A 63 -18.87 -1.00 4.15
CA SER A 63 -20.33 -1.05 4.30
C SER A 63 -21.00 -2.18 3.51
N ASP A 64 -20.55 -2.41 2.27
CA ASP A 64 -21.07 -3.43 1.36
C ASP A 64 -19.90 -4.03 0.56
N CYS A 65 -19.85 -5.35 0.44
CA CYS A 65 -18.83 -6.06 -0.34
C CYS A 65 -18.89 -5.73 -1.85
N LYS A 66 -20.02 -5.29 -2.38
CA LYS A 66 -20.14 -4.79 -3.76
C LYS A 66 -19.29 -3.56 -4.02
N ASN A 67 -19.00 -2.76 -2.99
CA ASN A 67 -18.19 -1.55 -3.09
C ASN A 67 -16.69 -1.83 -3.13
N VAL A 68 -16.28 -3.08 -3.00
CA VAL A 68 -14.91 -3.56 -3.27
C VAL A 68 -14.73 -3.71 -4.76
N VAL A 69 -13.82 -2.96 -5.37
CA VAL A 69 -13.51 -2.99 -6.80
C VAL A 69 -12.10 -3.51 -7.00
N PHE A 70 -11.93 -4.51 -7.87
CA PHE A 70 -10.61 -5.02 -8.20
C PHE A 70 -9.93 -4.22 -9.32
N THR A 71 -8.65 -3.98 -9.15
CA THR A 71 -7.76 -3.35 -10.11
C THR A 71 -6.45 -4.14 -10.22
N LYS A 72 -5.55 -3.73 -11.09
CA LYS A 72 -4.24 -4.39 -11.21
C LYS A 72 -3.33 -4.11 -10.02
N ASN A 73 -3.48 -2.97 -9.37
CA ASN A 73 -2.65 -2.52 -8.25
C ASN A 73 -3.19 -1.20 -7.68
N VAL A 74 -2.67 -0.78 -6.52
CA VAL A 74 -3.02 0.50 -5.88
C VAL A 74 -2.82 1.72 -6.77
N THR A 75 -1.85 1.71 -7.68
CA THR A 75 -1.62 2.85 -8.60
C THR A 75 -2.80 3.04 -9.53
N GLU A 76 -3.37 1.95 -10.08
CA GLU A 76 -4.60 2.02 -10.88
C GLU A 76 -5.77 2.49 -10.03
N SER A 77 -5.95 1.94 -8.82
CA SER A 77 -6.97 2.37 -7.85
C SER A 77 -6.95 3.88 -7.62
N LEU A 78 -5.78 4.40 -7.25
CA LEU A 78 -5.58 5.85 -7.00
C LEU A 78 -5.83 6.69 -8.25
N ASN A 79 -5.48 6.21 -9.45
CA ASN A 79 -5.81 6.92 -10.68
C ASN A 79 -7.31 6.96 -10.94
N VAL A 80 -8.04 5.85 -10.71
CA VAL A 80 -9.50 5.80 -10.85
C VAL A 80 -10.14 6.78 -9.89
N VAL A 81 -9.80 6.70 -8.61
CA VAL A 81 -10.41 7.53 -7.57
C VAL A 81 -10.08 9.01 -7.77
N LEU A 82 -8.79 9.38 -7.88
CA LEU A 82 -8.37 10.78 -7.95
C LEU A 82 -8.83 11.46 -9.26
N LYS A 83 -8.68 10.77 -10.40
CA LYS A 83 -9.05 11.35 -11.70
C LYS A 83 -10.56 11.36 -11.96
N GLY A 84 -11.29 10.42 -11.34
CA GLY A 84 -12.74 10.39 -11.42
C GLY A 84 -13.39 11.44 -10.51
N LEU A 85 -12.80 11.68 -9.34
CA LEU A 85 -13.34 12.63 -8.36
C LEU A 85 -13.04 14.09 -8.71
N LEU A 86 -11.75 14.42 -8.97
CA LEU A 86 -11.28 15.79 -9.03
C LEU A 86 -11.58 16.48 -10.36
N LYS A 87 -12.12 17.70 -10.29
CA LYS A 87 -12.48 18.56 -11.42
C LYS A 87 -11.61 19.83 -11.45
N PRO A 88 -11.47 20.50 -12.60
CA PRO A 88 -10.80 21.80 -12.66
C PRO A 88 -11.40 22.79 -11.68
N GLY A 89 -10.55 23.46 -10.89
CA GLY A 89 -10.95 24.38 -9.82
C GLY A 89 -10.99 23.76 -8.44
N ASP A 90 -10.98 22.42 -8.31
CA ASP A 90 -10.91 21.74 -7.03
C ASP A 90 -9.50 21.85 -6.42
N HIS A 91 -9.45 21.91 -5.10
CA HIS A 91 -8.24 21.79 -4.31
C HIS A 91 -8.24 20.50 -3.50
N ILE A 92 -7.07 19.84 -3.41
CA ILE A 92 -6.87 18.63 -2.60
C ILE A 92 -5.62 18.76 -1.74
N LEU A 93 -5.70 18.33 -0.48
CA LEU A 93 -4.53 18.18 0.37
C LEU A 93 -3.94 16.77 0.25
N CYS A 94 -2.62 16.66 0.33
CA CYS A 94 -1.92 15.38 0.42
C CYS A 94 -0.79 15.47 1.45
N SER A 95 -0.30 14.35 2.00
CA SER A 95 0.85 14.40 2.90
C SER A 95 2.15 14.70 2.14
N SER A 96 3.18 15.18 2.86
CA SER A 96 4.52 15.35 2.28
C SER A 96 5.24 14.01 2.06
N MET A 97 4.67 12.91 2.59
CA MET A 97 5.26 11.56 2.54
C MET A 97 4.72 10.66 1.41
N GLU A 98 3.93 11.22 0.50
CA GLU A 98 3.24 10.48 -0.55
C GLU A 98 4.17 9.76 -1.54
N HIS A 99 3.75 8.56 -1.90
CA HIS A 99 4.34 7.81 -3.02
C HIS A 99 3.97 8.43 -4.38
N ASN A 100 4.76 8.18 -5.41
CA ASN A 100 4.47 8.63 -6.78
C ASN A 100 3.14 8.11 -7.35
N ALA A 101 2.54 7.07 -6.77
CA ALA A 101 1.21 6.60 -7.15
C ALA A 101 0.11 7.64 -6.87
N VAL A 102 0.30 8.49 -5.85
CA VAL A 102 -0.53 9.66 -5.54
C VAL A 102 -0.02 10.90 -6.28
N MET A 103 1.29 11.19 -6.17
CA MET A 103 1.82 12.46 -6.65
C MET A 103 1.75 12.65 -8.18
N ARG A 104 2.01 11.58 -8.95
CA ARG A 104 1.97 11.70 -10.42
C ARG A 104 0.57 11.98 -10.97
N PRO A 105 -0.51 11.31 -10.53
CA PRO A 105 -1.88 11.73 -10.85
C PRO A 105 -2.18 13.18 -10.47
N LEU A 106 -1.82 13.63 -9.26
CA LEU A 106 -2.04 15.02 -8.82
C LEU A 106 -1.31 16.03 -9.70
N VAL A 107 -0.03 15.80 -10.00
CA VAL A 107 0.74 16.65 -10.94
C VAL A 107 0.12 16.67 -12.34
N GLN A 108 -0.44 15.54 -12.79
CA GLN A 108 -1.14 15.48 -14.08
C GLN A 108 -2.46 16.25 -14.05
N LEU A 109 -3.22 16.17 -12.96
CA LEU A 109 -4.47 16.90 -12.74
C LEU A 109 -4.23 18.40 -12.57
N ALA A 110 -3.13 18.81 -11.95
CA ALA A 110 -2.75 20.21 -11.81
C ALA A 110 -2.60 20.91 -13.17
N LYS A 111 -2.11 20.18 -14.20
CA LYS A 111 -2.07 20.71 -15.58
C LYS A 111 -3.46 20.91 -16.19
N LYS A 112 -4.51 20.39 -15.55
CA LYS A 112 -5.90 20.53 -15.95
C LYS A 112 -6.71 21.48 -15.07
N GLY A 113 -6.03 22.19 -14.14
CA GLY A 113 -6.65 23.19 -13.27
C GLY A 113 -7.09 22.69 -11.89
N VAL A 114 -6.64 21.51 -11.46
CA VAL A 114 -6.77 21.06 -10.05
C VAL A 114 -5.61 21.65 -9.26
N GLU A 115 -5.87 22.12 -8.05
CA GLU A 115 -4.83 22.61 -7.12
C GLU A 115 -4.52 21.53 -6.09
N PHE A 116 -3.27 21.45 -5.61
CA PHE A 116 -2.93 20.60 -4.47
C PHE A 116 -1.83 21.21 -3.60
N ASP A 117 -1.95 21.04 -2.29
CA ASP A 117 -0.94 21.41 -1.31
C ASP A 117 -0.52 20.20 -0.48
N ARG A 118 0.71 20.26 0.07
CA ARG A 118 1.28 19.19 0.88
C ARG A 118 1.26 19.57 2.35
N ILE A 119 0.56 18.78 3.16
CA ILE A 119 0.62 18.86 4.61
C ILE A 119 2.05 18.50 5.03
N PRO A 120 2.73 19.35 5.82
CA PRO A 120 4.11 19.11 6.22
C PRO A 120 4.24 17.86 7.10
N GLY A 121 5.39 17.24 7.05
CA GLY A 121 5.82 16.17 7.95
C GLY A 121 7.02 16.59 8.78
N THR A 122 7.21 15.91 9.92
CA THR A 122 8.40 16.05 10.77
C THR A 122 9.63 15.41 10.12
N GLU A 123 10.81 15.60 10.70
CA GLU A 123 12.06 14.92 10.28
C GLU A 123 12.00 13.39 10.45
N CYS A 124 11.01 12.87 11.20
CA CYS A 124 10.73 11.43 11.33
C CYS A 124 9.64 10.95 10.36
N GLY A 125 9.07 11.85 9.56
CA GLY A 125 8.02 11.53 8.58
C GLY A 125 6.61 11.44 9.19
N GLU A 126 6.41 11.90 10.43
CA GLU A 126 5.10 12.02 11.06
C GLU A 126 4.36 13.23 10.51
N LEU A 127 3.05 13.15 10.35
CA LEU A 127 2.23 14.27 9.89
C LEU A 127 2.20 15.39 10.94
N VAL A 128 2.35 16.64 10.51
CA VAL A 128 2.07 17.80 11.36
C VAL A 128 0.57 18.04 11.38
N LEU A 129 -0.13 17.36 12.31
CA LEU A 129 -1.59 17.29 12.34
C LEU A 129 -2.23 18.67 12.48
N ASP A 130 -1.66 19.56 13.32
CA ASP A 130 -2.17 20.91 13.56
C ASP A 130 -2.20 21.78 12.28
N ALA A 131 -1.37 21.46 11.28
CA ALA A 131 -1.34 22.18 10.02
C ALA A 131 -2.50 21.81 9.08
N VAL A 132 -3.21 20.70 9.31
CA VAL A 132 -4.22 20.19 8.37
C VAL A 132 -5.37 21.18 8.20
N GLU A 133 -5.97 21.63 9.31
CA GLU A 133 -7.13 22.54 9.27
C GLU A 133 -6.76 23.91 8.68
N ASP A 134 -5.56 24.44 9.00
CA ASP A 134 -5.09 25.73 8.52
C ASP A 134 -4.84 25.76 6.99
N MET A 135 -4.63 24.59 6.38
CA MET A 135 -4.40 24.44 4.94
C MET A 135 -5.69 24.23 4.13
N ILE A 136 -6.85 24.06 4.78
CA ILE A 136 -8.15 23.89 4.11
C ILE A 136 -8.57 25.22 3.49
N LYS A 137 -8.83 25.21 2.18
CA LYS A 137 -9.34 26.34 1.40
C LYS A 137 -10.83 26.17 1.10
N GLU A 138 -11.49 27.23 0.64
CA GLU A 138 -12.91 27.21 0.26
C GLU A 138 -13.21 26.15 -0.83
N ASN A 139 -12.26 25.94 -1.76
CA ASN A 139 -12.36 24.97 -2.83
C ASN A 139 -11.71 23.61 -2.51
N THR A 140 -11.34 23.34 -1.26
CA THR A 140 -10.82 22.02 -0.86
C THR A 140 -11.96 21.01 -0.86
N VAL A 141 -11.81 19.92 -1.60
CA VAL A 141 -12.83 18.88 -1.74
C VAL A 141 -12.42 17.55 -1.10
N ALA A 142 -11.11 17.32 -0.93
CA ALA A 142 -10.61 16.04 -0.41
C ALA A 142 -9.25 16.16 0.27
N ILE A 143 -8.92 15.13 1.06
CA ILE A 143 -7.55 14.83 1.51
C ILE A 143 -7.20 13.43 1.00
N VAL A 144 -6.00 13.28 0.39
CA VAL A 144 -5.44 11.97 0.06
C VAL A 144 -4.19 11.74 0.89
N MET A 145 -4.06 10.54 1.48
CA MET A 145 -2.96 10.25 2.40
C MET A 145 -2.51 8.80 2.32
N THR A 146 -1.19 8.57 2.26
CA THR A 146 -0.64 7.24 2.54
C THR A 146 -0.79 6.93 4.02
N HIS A 147 -1.25 5.72 4.38
CA HIS A 147 -1.33 5.31 5.78
C HIS A 147 0.04 5.04 6.38
N ALA A 148 0.92 4.39 5.64
CA ALA A 148 2.27 4.10 6.09
C ALA A 148 3.30 4.51 5.02
N SER A 149 4.36 5.16 5.44
CA SER A 149 5.45 5.56 4.55
C SER A 149 6.19 4.33 4.00
N ASN A 150 6.26 4.21 2.69
CA ASN A 150 7.06 3.17 2.03
C ASN A 150 8.58 3.38 2.16
N LEU A 151 8.99 4.50 2.73
CA LEU A 151 10.40 4.86 2.93
C LEU A 151 10.87 4.57 4.35
N VAL A 152 10.13 4.98 5.36
CA VAL A 152 10.55 4.88 6.78
C VAL A 152 9.57 4.13 7.67
N GLY A 153 8.45 3.68 7.11
CA GLY A 153 7.44 2.91 7.84
C GLY A 153 6.53 3.72 8.75
N THR A 154 6.79 5.00 8.99
CA THR A 154 5.98 5.86 9.87
C THR A 154 4.51 5.87 9.44
N LEU A 155 3.62 5.71 10.42
CA LEU A 155 2.16 5.74 10.23
C LEU A 155 1.63 7.16 10.32
N ASN A 156 0.70 7.50 9.43
CA ASN A 156 -0.07 8.72 9.52
C ASN A 156 -1.34 8.52 10.36
N PRO A 157 -1.80 9.53 11.11
CA PRO A 157 -2.94 9.47 12.03
C PRO A 157 -4.27 9.53 11.27
N LEU A 158 -4.69 8.40 10.66
CA LEU A 158 -5.88 8.37 9.80
C LEU A 158 -7.17 8.75 10.51
N LYS A 159 -7.33 8.36 11.78
CA LYS A 159 -8.54 8.64 12.54
C LYS A 159 -8.73 10.13 12.75
N GLU A 160 -7.66 10.81 13.20
CA GLU A 160 -7.67 12.24 13.46
C GLU A 160 -7.89 13.04 12.16
N VAL A 161 -7.24 12.65 11.07
CA VAL A 161 -7.46 13.28 9.75
C VAL A 161 -8.86 13.01 9.22
N GLY A 162 -9.40 11.81 9.41
CA GLY A 162 -10.77 11.46 9.05
C GLY A 162 -11.81 12.29 9.83
N GLU A 163 -11.58 12.55 11.12
CA GLU A 163 -12.42 13.45 11.93
C GLU A 163 -12.41 14.88 11.39
N ILE A 164 -11.23 15.37 10.96
CA ILE A 164 -11.12 16.69 10.30
C ILE A 164 -11.88 16.67 8.98
N CYS A 165 -11.71 15.65 8.14
CA CYS A 165 -12.45 15.53 6.88
C CYS A 165 -13.97 15.57 7.10
N ARG A 166 -14.48 14.79 8.05
CA ARG A 166 -15.90 14.77 8.41
C ARG A 166 -16.39 16.15 8.89
N LYS A 167 -15.62 16.82 9.75
CA LYS A 167 -15.94 18.16 10.28
C LYS A 167 -16.10 19.21 9.17
N HIS A 168 -15.25 19.14 8.15
CA HIS A 168 -15.21 20.10 7.04
C HIS A 168 -15.95 19.63 5.76
N GLY A 169 -16.59 18.45 5.79
CA GLY A 169 -17.31 17.90 4.63
C GLY A 169 -16.39 17.48 3.47
N LEU A 170 -15.12 17.17 3.76
CA LEU A 170 -14.12 16.74 2.79
C LEU A 170 -14.16 15.22 2.59
N LYS A 171 -13.77 14.77 1.41
CA LYS A 171 -13.58 13.34 1.12
C LYS A 171 -12.21 12.87 1.59
N PHE A 172 -12.15 11.70 2.24
CA PHE A 172 -10.90 11.11 2.72
C PHE A 172 -10.51 9.88 1.91
N ILE A 173 -9.38 9.98 1.20
CA ILE A 173 -8.83 8.94 0.31
C ILE A 173 -7.53 8.41 0.94
N VAL A 174 -7.45 7.10 1.13
CA VAL A 174 -6.29 6.46 1.78
C VAL A 174 -5.56 5.51 0.84
N ASP A 175 -4.24 5.70 0.70
CA ASP A 175 -3.32 4.72 0.12
C ASP A 175 -2.83 3.78 1.24
N SER A 176 -3.35 2.56 1.27
CA SER A 176 -2.99 1.55 2.27
C SER A 176 -1.93 0.55 1.78
N ALA A 177 -1.20 0.87 0.72
CA ALA A 177 -0.27 -0.08 0.08
C ALA A 177 0.80 -0.67 1.02
N GLN A 178 1.16 0.01 2.11
CA GLN A 178 2.17 -0.43 3.08
C GLN A 178 1.59 -0.85 4.42
N SER A 179 0.26 -0.79 4.58
CA SER A 179 -0.42 -1.06 5.85
C SER A 179 -1.51 -2.13 5.74
N ALA A 180 -2.14 -2.27 4.57
CA ALA A 180 -3.16 -3.30 4.34
C ALA A 180 -2.60 -4.70 4.58
N GLY A 181 -3.22 -5.45 5.49
CA GLY A 181 -2.79 -6.80 5.87
C GLY A 181 -1.81 -6.88 7.03
N ILE A 182 -1.44 -5.72 7.66
CA ILE A 182 -0.52 -5.69 8.81
C ILE A 182 -0.95 -4.69 9.89
N ILE A 183 -1.56 -3.56 9.51
CA ILE A 183 -2.09 -2.57 10.45
C ILE A 183 -3.61 -2.59 10.34
N PRO A 184 -4.35 -2.66 11.46
CA PRO A 184 -5.80 -2.55 11.46
C PRO A 184 -6.26 -1.23 10.84
N ILE A 185 -7.24 -1.32 9.93
CA ILE A 185 -7.89 -0.17 9.30
C ILE A 185 -9.40 -0.42 9.38
N ASP A 186 -10.14 0.53 9.92
CA ASP A 186 -11.60 0.53 9.89
C ASP A 186 -12.09 1.79 9.19
N MET A 187 -12.66 1.61 8.00
CA MET A 187 -13.12 2.74 7.16
C MET A 187 -14.19 3.58 7.86
N LYS A 188 -15.08 2.95 8.65
CA LYS A 188 -16.17 3.65 9.35
C LYS A 188 -15.63 4.45 10.52
N GLU A 189 -14.81 3.84 11.38
CA GLU A 189 -14.20 4.51 12.53
C GLU A 189 -13.25 5.64 12.14
N MET A 190 -12.54 5.46 11.02
CA MET A 190 -11.56 6.42 10.51
C MET A 190 -12.14 7.38 9.47
N HIS A 191 -13.45 7.34 9.22
CA HIS A 191 -14.16 8.18 8.24
C HIS A 191 -13.53 8.18 6.85
N ILE A 192 -13.08 7.02 6.37
CA ILE A 192 -12.44 6.85 5.07
C ILE A 192 -13.52 6.67 4.00
N ASP A 193 -13.56 7.57 3.02
CA ASP A 193 -14.49 7.52 1.88
C ASP A 193 -13.98 6.59 0.76
N ALA A 194 -12.66 6.47 0.57
CA ALA A 194 -12.05 5.57 -0.39
C ALA A 194 -10.74 4.97 0.15
N LEU A 195 -10.66 3.65 0.24
CA LEU A 195 -9.46 2.91 0.63
C LEU A 195 -8.86 2.21 -0.58
N CYS A 196 -7.62 2.55 -0.97
CA CYS A 196 -6.92 1.94 -2.09
C CYS A 196 -5.84 0.97 -1.58
N PHE A 197 -5.78 -0.26 -2.13
CA PHE A 197 -4.86 -1.30 -1.67
C PHE A 197 -4.16 -2.03 -2.83
N THR A 198 -3.09 -2.76 -2.51
CA THR A 198 -2.40 -3.67 -3.44
C THR A 198 -2.25 -5.06 -2.83
N GLY A 199 -2.50 -6.11 -3.59
CA GLY A 199 -2.51 -7.48 -3.08
C GLY A 199 -1.13 -8.07 -2.81
N HIS A 200 -0.08 -7.59 -3.49
CA HIS A 200 1.21 -8.29 -3.53
C HIS A 200 2.21 -7.92 -2.41
N LYS A 201 1.86 -6.99 -1.50
CA LYS A 201 2.67 -6.62 -0.33
C LYS A 201 2.17 -7.36 0.90
N SER A 202 1.85 -6.68 1.98
CA SER A 202 1.45 -7.33 3.25
C SER A 202 0.12 -8.09 3.18
N LEU A 203 -0.69 -7.92 2.13
CA LEU A 203 -1.80 -8.84 1.82
C LEU A 203 -1.34 -10.20 1.26
N LEU A 204 -0.04 -10.41 1.01
CA LEU A 204 0.60 -11.67 0.63
C LEU A 204 0.08 -12.32 -0.66
N GLY A 205 -0.76 -11.65 -1.43
CA GLY A 205 -1.32 -12.12 -2.71
C GLY A 205 -0.35 -11.99 -3.88
N PRO A 206 -0.75 -12.42 -5.09
CA PRO A 206 0.06 -12.29 -6.29
C PRO A 206 0.26 -10.82 -6.72
N GLN A 207 1.26 -10.58 -7.56
CA GLN A 207 1.35 -9.33 -8.32
C GLN A 207 0.24 -9.25 -9.35
N GLY A 208 -0.14 -8.02 -9.76
CA GLY A 208 -1.17 -7.80 -10.76
C GLY A 208 -2.60 -7.86 -10.23
N ILE A 209 -2.78 -7.82 -8.90
CA ILE A 209 -4.06 -7.67 -8.22
C ILE A 209 -3.96 -6.59 -7.14
N GLY A 210 -4.98 -5.78 -7.04
CA GLY A 210 -5.21 -4.76 -6.03
C GLY A 210 -6.67 -4.33 -6.10
N GLY A 211 -7.00 -3.20 -5.51
CA GLY A 211 -8.37 -2.71 -5.53
C GLY A 211 -8.56 -1.44 -4.75
N PHE A 212 -9.81 -1.03 -4.69
CA PHE A 212 -10.27 0.02 -3.79
C PHE A 212 -11.64 -0.34 -3.22
N ILE A 213 -11.95 0.22 -2.08
CA ILE A 213 -13.27 0.12 -1.43
C ILE A 213 -13.80 1.54 -1.32
N LEU A 214 -15.06 1.74 -1.73
CA LEU A 214 -15.75 3.03 -1.65
C LEU A 214 -16.81 3.01 -0.55
N ASP A 215 -16.91 4.10 0.18
CA ASP A 215 -18.15 4.43 0.88
C ASP A 215 -19.26 4.76 -0.13
N GLU A 216 -20.52 4.47 0.21
CA GLU A 216 -21.66 4.68 -0.69
C GLU A 216 -21.75 6.11 -1.23
N GLY A 217 -21.41 7.09 -0.38
CA GLY A 217 -21.40 8.51 -0.75
C GLY A 217 -20.36 8.90 -1.80
N MET A 218 -19.40 8.03 -2.11
CA MET A 218 -18.37 8.27 -3.12
C MET A 218 -18.75 7.78 -4.51
N ILE A 219 -19.62 6.77 -4.64
CA ILE A 219 -19.84 6.02 -5.90
C ILE A 219 -20.31 6.94 -7.02
N SER A 220 -21.26 7.82 -6.73
CA SER A 220 -21.82 8.76 -7.72
C SER A 220 -20.91 9.95 -8.03
N LEU A 221 -19.89 10.22 -7.20
CA LEU A 221 -18.97 11.35 -7.37
C LEU A 221 -17.79 11.01 -8.29
N ILE A 222 -17.50 9.71 -8.47
CA ILE A 222 -16.35 9.25 -9.25
C ILE A 222 -16.78 8.87 -10.66
N ASP A 223 -16.24 9.56 -11.66
CA ASP A 223 -16.39 9.16 -13.06
C ASP A 223 -15.47 7.97 -13.34
N PRO A 224 -15.97 6.88 -13.96
CA PRO A 224 -15.13 5.75 -14.34
C PRO A 224 -14.00 6.16 -15.28
N LEU A 225 -12.78 5.74 -14.96
CA LEU A 225 -11.60 6.01 -15.81
C LEU A 225 -11.57 5.13 -17.06
N LEU A 226 -12.11 3.93 -16.97
CA LEU A 226 -12.17 2.93 -18.02
C LEU A 226 -13.63 2.58 -18.31
N SER A 227 -13.94 2.35 -19.56
CA SER A 227 -15.26 1.89 -20.02
C SER A 227 -15.12 0.65 -20.89
N GLY A 228 -16.08 -0.26 -20.80
CA GLY A 228 -16.09 -1.51 -21.57
C GLY A 228 -17.20 -2.45 -21.13
N GLY A 229 -17.28 -3.62 -21.76
CA GLY A 229 -18.27 -4.61 -21.38
C GLY A 229 -17.94 -5.26 -20.03
N THR A 230 -18.93 -5.40 -19.15
CA THR A 230 -18.82 -6.00 -17.81
C THR A 230 -19.29 -7.45 -17.78
N GLY A 231 -20.04 -7.88 -18.81
CA GLY A 231 -20.63 -9.21 -18.87
C GLY A 231 -22.00 -9.35 -18.20
N SER A 232 -22.42 -8.40 -17.39
CA SER A 232 -23.71 -8.40 -16.67
C SER A 232 -24.84 -7.78 -17.49
N ILE A 233 -24.61 -6.60 -18.09
CA ILE A 233 -25.57 -5.89 -18.94
C ILE A 233 -24.99 -5.73 -20.34
N SER A 234 -25.74 -6.18 -21.36
CA SER A 234 -25.31 -6.12 -22.78
C SER A 234 -26.37 -5.53 -23.71
N HIS A 235 -27.47 -5.04 -23.20
CA HIS A 235 -28.57 -4.48 -24.02
C HIS A 235 -28.49 -2.96 -24.20
N THR A 236 -27.51 -2.32 -23.56
CA THR A 236 -27.22 -0.88 -23.66
C THR A 236 -25.73 -0.63 -23.89
N GLU A 237 -25.38 0.52 -24.45
CA GLU A 237 -23.99 1.01 -24.60
C GLU A 237 -23.58 1.92 -23.44
N GLU A 238 -24.48 2.22 -22.50
CA GLU A 238 -24.20 3.00 -21.30
C GLU A 238 -23.41 2.19 -20.29
N ILE A 239 -22.56 2.88 -19.54
CA ILE A 239 -21.82 2.27 -18.42
C ILE A 239 -22.83 1.90 -17.31
N PRO A 240 -22.78 0.69 -16.74
CA PRO A 240 -23.62 0.34 -15.59
C PRO A 240 -23.46 1.33 -14.45
N ASP A 241 -24.55 1.68 -13.78
CA ASP A 241 -24.58 2.61 -12.65
C ASP A 241 -24.46 1.89 -11.28
N PHE A 242 -24.44 0.56 -11.27
CA PHE A 242 -24.34 -0.26 -10.09
C PHE A 242 -22.93 -0.84 -9.86
N MET A 243 -22.62 -1.12 -8.62
CA MET A 243 -21.34 -1.70 -8.18
C MET A 243 -21.38 -3.24 -8.28
N PRO A 244 -20.24 -3.88 -8.55
CA PRO A 244 -18.92 -3.31 -8.87
C PRO A 244 -18.74 -2.97 -10.36
N ASP A 245 -19.69 -3.33 -11.22
CA ASP A 245 -19.64 -3.28 -12.70
C ASP A 245 -19.28 -1.90 -13.24
N ARG A 246 -19.72 -0.83 -12.55
CA ARG A 246 -19.38 0.55 -12.91
C ARG A 246 -17.87 0.77 -13.09
N PHE A 247 -17.02 0.04 -12.35
CA PHE A 247 -15.58 0.24 -12.32
C PHE A 247 -14.77 -0.99 -12.79
N GLU A 248 -15.42 -2.10 -13.15
CA GLU A 248 -14.76 -3.34 -13.56
C GLU A 248 -15.07 -3.74 -15.01
N PRO A 249 -14.72 -2.90 -16.01
CA PRO A 249 -14.89 -3.28 -17.40
C PRO A 249 -13.85 -4.31 -17.85
N GLY A 250 -14.26 -5.25 -18.65
CA GLY A 250 -13.41 -6.28 -19.25
C GLY A 250 -13.24 -7.53 -18.38
N THR A 251 -12.44 -8.47 -18.84
CA THR A 251 -12.14 -9.70 -18.12
C THR A 251 -11.19 -9.39 -16.95
N MET A 252 -11.59 -9.69 -15.73
CA MET A 252 -10.79 -9.48 -14.53
C MET A 252 -9.60 -10.45 -14.45
N ASN A 253 -8.61 -10.10 -13.61
CA ASN A 253 -7.49 -10.96 -13.30
C ASN A 253 -7.90 -12.06 -12.29
N ILE A 254 -8.66 -13.04 -12.77
CA ILE A 254 -9.17 -14.13 -11.93
C ILE A 254 -8.06 -14.92 -11.23
N PRO A 255 -6.92 -15.30 -11.89
CA PRO A 255 -5.82 -15.94 -11.19
C PRO A 255 -5.30 -15.10 -10.00
N GLY A 256 -5.22 -13.78 -10.20
CA GLY A 256 -4.83 -12.85 -9.13
C GLY A 256 -5.82 -12.81 -7.98
N ILE A 257 -7.14 -12.82 -8.27
CA ILE A 257 -8.19 -12.82 -7.25
C ILE A 257 -8.18 -14.14 -6.46
N VAL A 258 -8.05 -15.28 -7.14
CA VAL A 258 -7.97 -16.60 -6.48
C VAL A 258 -6.75 -16.69 -5.56
N GLY A 259 -5.60 -16.19 -6.01
CA GLY A 259 -4.40 -16.12 -5.17
C GLY A 259 -4.58 -15.15 -3.99
N LEU A 260 -5.22 -14.01 -4.19
CA LEU A 260 -5.55 -13.06 -3.11
C LEU A 260 -6.53 -13.68 -2.10
N HIS A 261 -7.55 -14.41 -2.58
CA HIS A 261 -8.47 -15.16 -1.72
C HIS A 261 -7.73 -16.11 -0.78
N ALA A 262 -6.79 -16.91 -1.33
CA ALA A 262 -6.00 -17.84 -0.53
C ALA A 262 -5.12 -17.10 0.50
N SER A 263 -4.53 -15.96 0.13
CA SER A 263 -3.73 -15.17 1.06
C SER A 263 -4.57 -14.54 2.18
N LEU A 264 -5.76 -14.04 1.87
CA LEU A 264 -6.67 -13.49 2.88
C LEU A 264 -7.12 -14.57 3.89
N LYS A 265 -7.40 -15.79 3.44
CA LYS A 265 -7.67 -16.93 4.34
C LYS A 265 -6.48 -17.20 5.24
N TRP A 266 -5.27 -17.26 4.69
CA TRP A 266 -4.05 -17.45 5.46
C TRP A 266 -3.83 -16.34 6.51
N ILE A 267 -4.06 -15.07 6.15
CA ILE A 267 -3.96 -13.93 7.08
C ILE A 267 -5.01 -14.06 8.20
N LYS A 268 -6.26 -14.44 7.85
CA LYS A 268 -7.34 -14.64 8.82
C LYS A 268 -6.99 -15.74 9.83
N GLU A 269 -6.38 -16.85 9.38
CA GLU A 269 -5.94 -17.95 10.23
C GLU A 269 -4.77 -17.58 11.14
N LYS A 270 -3.79 -16.84 10.62
CA LYS A 270 -2.64 -16.36 11.39
C LYS A 270 -3.01 -15.28 12.39
N GLY A 271 -3.93 -14.40 12.04
CA GLY A 271 -4.30 -13.20 12.77
C GLY A 271 -3.37 -12.01 12.50
N LEU A 272 -3.97 -10.84 12.23
CA LEU A 272 -3.24 -9.59 11.94
C LEU A 272 -2.27 -9.22 13.07
N ASP A 273 -2.70 -9.35 14.32
CA ASP A 273 -1.87 -9.00 15.49
C ASP A 273 -0.60 -9.85 15.58
N ALA A 274 -0.71 -11.16 15.25
CA ALA A 274 0.44 -12.05 15.27
C ALA A 274 1.44 -11.72 14.15
N ILE A 275 0.93 -11.37 12.95
CA ILE A 275 1.74 -10.94 11.81
C ILE A 275 2.47 -9.62 12.16
N ALA A 276 1.73 -8.63 12.64
CA ALA A 276 2.27 -7.33 13.03
C ALA A 276 3.32 -7.46 14.16
N ALA A 277 3.03 -8.24 15.20
CA ALA A 277 3.95 -8.45 16.32
C ALA A 277 5.27 -9.12 15.86
N HIS A 278 5.20 -10.09 14.94
CA HIS A 278 6.38 -10.72 14.36
C HIS A 278 7.25 -9.72 13.60
N GLU A 279 6.67 -8.97 12.66
CA GLU A 279 7.41 -7.99 11.85
C GLU A 279 7.99 -6.85 12.71
N LEU A 280 7.23 -6.37 13.69
CA LEU A 280 7.71 -5.35 14.63
C LEU A 280 8.80 -5.88 15.58
N GLY A 281 8.74 -7.16 15.96
CA GLY A 281 9.79 -7.83 16.72
C GLY A 281 11.13 -7.84 15.97
N LEU A 282 11.10 -8.23 14.70
CA LEU A 282 12.26 -8.18 13.80
C LEU A 282 12.77 -6.75 13.59
N THR A 283 11.85 -5.81 13.41
CA THR A 283 12.17 -4.38 13.27
C THR A 283 12.87 -3.83 14.51
N LYS A 284 12.36 -4.16 15.69
CA LYS A 284 12.99 -3.76 16.96
C LYS A 284 14.41 -4.29 17.05
N ARG A 285 14.59 -5.60 16.83
CA ARG A 285 15.91 -6.25 16.85
C ARG A 285 16.90 -5.56 15.89
N PHE A 286 16.44 -5.23 14.67
CA PHE A 286 17.25 -4.54 13.69
C PHE A 286 17.64 -3.13 14.16
N LEU A 287 16.69 -2.33 14.60
CA LEU A 287 16.94 -0.98 15.11
C LEU A 287 17.91 -1.01 16.29
N ASP A 288 17.67 -1.87 17.29
CA ASP A 288 18.56 -2.03 18.46
C ASP A 288 20.00 -2.38 18.03
N GLY A 289 20.15 -3.24 17.02
CA GLY A 289 21.47 -3.62 16.49
C GLY A 289 22.16 -2.52 15.68
N LEU A 290 21.42 -1.55 15.15
CA LEU A 290 21.96 -0.42 14.40
C LEU A 290 22.39 0.76 15.30
N LEU A 291 21.82 0.90 16.50
CA LEU A 291 22.13 2.02 17.39
C LEU A 291 23.64 2.19 17.66
N PRO A 292 24.43 1.13 17.93
CA PRO A 292 25.88 1.28 18.12
C PRO A 292 26.62 1.81 16.90
N LEU A 293 26.14 1.46 15.68
CA LEU A 293 26.74 1.95 14.42
C LEU A 293 26.36 3.43 14.19
N GLU A 294 25.16 3.83 14.57
CA GLU A 294 24.74 5.22 14.49
C GLU A 294 25.50 6.08 15.51
N GLU A 295 25.66 5.62 16.77
CA GLU A 295 26.44 6.30 17.80
C GLU A 295 27.92 6.45 17.42
N ALA A 296 28.46 5.47 16.70
CA ALA A 296 29.81 5.53 16.15
C ALA A 296 29.93 6.42 14.88
N GLY A 297 28.83 7.02 14.41
CA GLY A 297 28.80 7.86 13.20
C GLY A 297 29.06 7.07 11.90
N LYS A 298 28.73 5.79 11.87
CA LYS A 298 28.92 4.90 10.70
C LYS A 298 27.72 4.89 9.76
N LEU A 299 26.53 5.10 10.30
CA LEU A 299 25.26 5.23 9.56
C LEU A 299 24.33 6.20 10.29
N LYS A 300 23.22 6.56 9.62
CA LYS A 300 22.12 7.30 10.20
C LYS A 300 20.83 6.53 9.95
N ILE A 301 20.07 6.25 11.02
CA ILE A 301 18.70 5.70 10.92
C ILE A 301 17.78 6.85 10.52
N ILE A 302 16.97 6.65 9.48
CA ILE A 302 16.04 7.67 8.96
C ILE A 302 14.63 7.34 9.45
N GLY A 303 13.94 8.32 10.02
CA GLY A 303 12.62 8.16 10.60
C GLY A 303 12.66 7.77 12.09
N LEU A 304 11.61 7.08 12.54
CA LEU A 304 11.45 6.67 13.94
C LEU A 304 12.49 5.61 14.34
N LYS A 305 13.07 5.77 15.53
CA LYS A 305 14.05 4.83 16.10
C LYS A 305 13.43 3.77 17.03
N GLY A 306 12.13 3.91 17.34
CA GLY A 306 11.33 2.94 18.08
C GLY A 306 10.38 2.17 17.18
N ILE A 307 9.55 1.31 17.78
CA ILE A 307 8.56 0.48 17.06
C ILE A 307 7.15 1.07 17.10
N GLU A 308 6.90 2.07 17.91
CA GLU A 308 5.59 2.73 18.02
C GLU A 308 5.33 3.58 16.76
N GLY A 309 4.12 3.58 16.26
CA GLY A 309 3.70 4.39 15.12
C GLY A 309 4.36 4.03 13.79
N ARG A 310 4.76 2.75 13.57
CA ARG A 310 5.43 2.33 12.34
C ARG A 310 5.10 0.90 11.88
N THR A 311 5.47 0.61 10.65
CA THR A 311 5.53 -0.75 10.07
C THR A 311 6.97 -1.29 10.07
N GLY A 312 7.18 -2.51 9.57
CA GLY A 312 8.47 -3.18 9.46
C GLY A 312 9.46 -2.62 8.41
N VAL A 313 9.28 -1.37 7.98
CA VAL A 313 10.15 -0.70 6.98
C VAL A 313 11.17 0.18 7.69
N VAL A 314 12.46 -0.04 7.47
CA VAL A 314 13.59 0.75 8.04
C VAL A 314 14.47 1.25 6.92
N SER A 315 14.77 2.55 6.89
CA SER A 315 15.74 3.16 5.98
C SER A 315 16.95 3.69 6.73
N ILE A 316 18.12 3.53 6.12
CA ILE A 316 19.39 4.07 6.64
C ILE A 316 20.14 4.84 5.56
N GLN A 317 20.96 5.78 5.98
CA GLN A 317 22.06 6.31 5.19
C GLN A 317 23.37 5.82 5.77
N THR A 318 24.22 5.20 4.95
CA THR A 318 25.59 4.86 5.32
C THR A 318 26.46 6.12 5.27
N LEU A 319 27.35 6.29 6.23
CA LEU A 319 28.28 7.41 6.33
C LEU A 319 29.69 6.91 6.03
N GLY A 320 30.34 7.52 5.02
CA GLY A 320 31.67 7.06 4.55
C GLY A 320 31.65 6.00 3.41
N VAL A 321 30.51 5.35 3.19
CA VAL A 321 30.25 4.46 2.05
C VAL A 321 29.01 4.93 1.32
N ASP A 322 29.02 4.97 -0.01
CA ASP A 322 27.83 5.32 -0.78
C ASP A 322 26.70 4.30 -0.55
N CYS A 323 25.44 4.75 -0.47
CA CYS A 323 24.31 3.85 -0.24
C CYS A 323 24.13 2.80 -1.34
N ALA A 324 24.43 3.12 -2.60
CA ALA A 324 24.34 2.16 -3.70
C ALA A 324 25.46 1.12 -3.60
N ASP A 325 26.67 1.52 -3.23
CA ASP A 325 27.80 0.60 -2.99
C ASP A 325 27.50 -0.31 -1.80
N ALA A 326 26.94 0.23 -0.72
CA ALA A 326 26.54 -0.57 0.45
C ALA A 326 25.49 -1.62 0.08
N ALA A 327 24.45 -1.23 -0.68
CA ALA A 327 23.42 -2.15 -1.15
C ALA A 327 23.97 -3.21 -2.11
N PHE A 328 24.89 -2.84 -3.00
CA PHE A 328 25.57 -3.78 -3.88
C PHE A 328 26.39 -4.81 -3.09
N ARG A 329 27.13 -4.37 -2.06
CA ARG A 329 27.91 -5.26 -1.20
C ARG A 329 27.01 -6.18 -0.37
N LEU A 330 25.88 -5.67 0.15
CA LEU A 330 24.89 -6.49 0.86
C LEU A 330 24.43 -7.67 0.00
N ASP A 331 24.07 -7.44 -1.26
CA ASP A 331 23.66 -8.53 -2.17
C ASP A 331 24.86 -9.42 -2.58
N PHE A 332 25.93 -8.83 -3.10
CA PHE A 332 27.02 -9.58 -3.72
C PHE A 332 27.90 -10.35 -2.72
N GLU A 333 28.24 -9.73 -1.57
CA GLU A 333 29.15 -10.32 -0.58
C GLU A 333 28.39 -11.14 0.49
N TYR A 334 27.13 -10.75 0.82
CA TYR A 334 26.38 -11.34 1.93
C TYR A 334 25.05 -12.03 1.50
N GLY A 335 24.64 -11.89 0.26
CA GLY A 335 23.37 -12.46 -0.25
C GLY A 335 22.12 -11.79 0.31
N ILE A 336 22.22 -10.55 0.78
CA ILE A 336 21.13 -9.81 1.43
C ILE A 336 20.50 -8.86 0.42
N GLU A 337 19.27 -9.17 -0.01
CA GLU A 337 18.52 -8.41 -1.00
C GLU A 337 17.76 -7.27 -0.33
N THR A 338 18.13 -6.02 -0.67
CA THR A 338 17.53 -4.77 -0.14
C THR A 338 17.19 -3.83 -1.28
N ARG A 339 16.58 -2.68 -0.97
CA ARG A 339 16.32 -1.65 -1.97
C ARG A 339 17.09 -0.37 -1.68
N VAL A 340 17.63 0.28 -2.72
CA VAL A 340 18.37 1.52 -2.60
C VAL A 340 17.77 2.62 -3.49
N GLY A 341 17.94 3.87 -3.09
CA GLY A 341 17.58 5.07 -3.87
C GLY A 341 16.40 5.85 -3.30
N LEU A 342 15.58 6.45 -4.18
CA LEU A 342 14.48 7.37 -3.78
C LEU A 342 13.12 6.66 -3.58
N HIS A 343 13.04 5.35 -3.66
CA HIS A 343 11.86 4.51 -3.35
C HIS A 343 10.53 5.01 -3.94
N CYS A 344 10.59 5.70 -5.09
CA CYS A 344 9.42 6.34 -5.73
C CYS A 344 8.70 7.38 -4.85
N ALA A 345 9.38 7.97 -3.87
CA ALA A 345 8.84 8.98 -2.96
C ALA A 345 9.82 10.19 -2.81
N PRO A 346 10.16 10.89 -3.90
CA PRO A 346 11.18 11.93 -3.87
C PRO A 346 10.86 13.08 -2.91
N ASN A 347 9.56 13.38 -2.70
CA ASN A 347 9.16 14.43 -1.76
C ASN A 347 9.33 13.99 -0.30
N ALA A 348 9.06 12.71 0.02
CA ALA A 348 9.36 12.16 1.35
C ALA A 348 10.85 12.29 1.67
N HIS A 349 11.74 12.02 0.70
CA HIS A 349 13.17 12.25 0.88
C HIS A 349 13.54 13.71 1.15
N LYS A 350 12.80 14.69 0.56
CA LYS A 350 13.00 16.10 0.88
C LYS A 350 12.58 16.42 2.31
N THR A 351 11.43 15.90 2.75
CA THR A 351 10.94 16.04 4.12
C THR A 351 11.92 15.46 5.14
N LEU A 352 12.50 14.30 4.85
CA LEU A 352 13.44 13.58 5.71
C LEU A 352 14.91 14.02 5.57
N GLY A 353 15.22 14.99 4.69
CA GLY A 353 16.57 15.50 4.47
C GLY A 353 17.53 14.53 3.76
N THR A 354 17.01 13.52 3.06
CA THR A 354 17.80 12.48 2.37
C THR A 354 17.80 12.61 0.84
N TYR A 355 17.24 13.71 0.30
CA TYR A 355 17.28 14.02 -1.12
C TYR A 355 18.59 14.79 -1.45
N PRO A 356 19.27 14.54 -2.57
CA PRO A 356 18.98 13.57 -3.64
C PRO A 356 19.61 12.18 -3.43
N THR A 357 20.38 11.96 -2.37
CA THR A 357 21.21 10.79 -2.14
C THR A 357 20.38 9.48 -2.02
N GLY A 358 19.20 9.56 -1.40
CA GLY A 358 18.39 8.37 -1.12
C GLY A 358 18.85 7.63 0.15
N THR A 359 18.39 6.39 0.28
CA THR A 359 18.66 5.52 1.43
C THR A 359 18.80 4.07 0.99
N VAL A 360 19.39 3.22 1.84
CA VAL A 360 19.20 1.76 1.78
C VAL A 360 17.99 1.43 2.65
N ARG A 361 16.99 0.75 2.08
CA ARG A 361 15.77 0.36 2.76
C ARG A 361 15.73 -1.13 3.02
N PHE A 362 15.45 -1.49 4.25
CA PHE A 362 15.15 -2.84 4.70
C PHE A 362 13.65 -2.93 5.00
N SER A 363 13.03 -4.04 4.68
CA SER A 363 11.63 -4.29 5.04
C SER A 363 11.43 -5.76 5.34
N PHE A 364 11.02 -6.01 6.57
CA PHE A 364 10.79 -7.35 7.09
C PHE A 364 9.39 -7.82 6.71
N GLY A 365 9.26 -9.12 6.52
CA GLY A 365 7.99 -9.78 6.23
C GLY A 365 7.81 -11.01 7.09
N ASN A 366 6.63 -11.61 7.00
CA ASN A 366 6.21 -12.70 7.88
C ASN A 366 7.10 -13.96 7.83
N PHE A 367 7.91 -14.14 6.79
CA PHE A 367 8.79 -15.30 6.63
C PHE A 367 10.26 -15.01 6.97
N ASN A 368 10.60 -13.78 7.32
CA ASN A 368 11.91 -13.46 7.84
C ASN A 368 12.10 -13.96 9.28
N THR A 369 13.35 -14.20 9.64
CA THR A 369 13.76 -14.73 10.94
C THR A 369 14.68 -13.76 11.68
N GLU A 370 14.88 -13.97 13.00
CA GLU A 370 15.88 -13.24 13.75
C GLU A 370 17.31 -13.45 13.19
N ALA A 371 17.60 -14.63 12.66
CA ALA A 371 18.88 -14.92 12.04
C ALA A 371 19.13 -14.06 10.78
N ASP A 372 18.08 -13.77 9.98
CA ASP A 372 18.19 -12.87 8.82
C ASP A 372 18.54 -11.45 9.27
N VAL A 373 17.92 -11.01 10.36
CA VAL A 373 18.19 -9.69 10.95
C VAL A 373 19.61 -9.60 11.48
N ASP A 374 20.07 -10.62 12.20
CA ASP A 374 21.44 -10.67 12.75
C ASP A 374 22.49 -10.68 11.64
N ALA A 375 22.23 -11.41 10.55
CA ALA A 375 23.09 -11.40 9.37
C ALA A 375 23.18 -10.01 8.73
N ALA A 376 22.05 -9.28 8.64
CA ALA A 376 22.03 -7.93 8.10
C ALA A 376 22.78 -6.93 8.99
N ILE A 377 22.64 -7.01 10.30
CA ILE A 377 23.39 -6.18 11.26
C ILE A 377 24.89 -6.44 11.13
N LYS A 378 25.28 -7.72 11.09
CA LYS A 378 26.69 -8.11 10.92
C LYS A 378 27.26 -7.57 9.61
N ALA A 379 26.54 -7.76 8.49
CA ALA A 379 26.98 -7.26 7.18
C ALA A 379 27.18 -5.74 7.18
N LEU A 380 26.22 -4.98 7.76
CA LEU A 380 26.34 -3.53 7.90
C LEU A 380 27.51 -3.12 8.78
N THR A 381 27.79 -3.86 9.85
CA THR A 381 28.96 -3.62 10.71
C THR A 381 30.27 -3.77 9.93
N GLU A 382 30.37 -4.78 9.07
CA GLU A 382 31.56 -5.02 8.25
C GLU A 382 31.68 -4.03 7.06
N ILE A 383 30.55 -3.60 6.49
CA ILE A 383 30.51 -2.65 5.36
C ILE A 383 30.85 -1.24 5.80
N CYS A 384 30.33 -0.80 6.95
CA CYS A 384 30.47 0.57 7.47
C CYS A 384 31.65 0.71 8.43
N GLY A 385 32.21 -0.40 8.92
CA GLY A 385 33.33 -0.41 9.87
C GLY A 385 34.61 -0.03 9.23
#